data_fdef512290cf22c7221aa4e092a312f3
#
_entry.id   fdef512290cf22c7221aa4e092a312f3
#
_cell.length_a   1.000
_cell.length_b   1.000
_cell.length_c   1.000
_cell.angle_alpha   90.00
_cell.angle_beta   90.00
_cell.angle_gamma   90.00
#
_symmetry.space_group_name_H-M   'P 1'
#
loop_
_entity.id
_entity.type
_entity.pdbx_description
1 polymer ?
#
loop_
_entity_poly.entity_id
_entity_poly.type
_entity_poly.pdbx_seq_one_letter_code
_entity_poly.pdbx_strand_id
1 'polypeptide(L)'
;MKILFISPIGAFFSGAEVAIGNLMSYMQSQGHQVYNVIPDNGEHVDEAYIRFMTDHNIALYQFKTNKWWWSEAYQVKENDKVSLFAYQHKNIFQIRQLIKEKDIELVISNTVNVFQGAIAAALESVPHYHIIHEFPIGQFSYYKEKIELIDYLSDKIFAVSGGLYEELAQYFPQEKLYPFIPYSQPDKFELAISDKKRIVSIGGISQWKNQLELLQAFTKVKYSDVELVFIGGWEPEYKIKLDNYISENDLGSKVTFLGYQRDPFKLLSNKDILVLTSKVETFGLVYVESILSAVPAIVSDNSGHKTVSEFFSTKNIYPLGSVDSLAEKINLLLENFDSEKRMALDLSQDARERYTLGTTSQVFIDQLVDVHQIEARIGFKGLSSLLGWNLSDDILESISHQYVTVYHSNERPFYKIETYEIKQEDNIIIEVEDADFIRIDLTEEAGFYSRVEMLDQVSGLLLEPVHTNAYNLSNKLLFLDNDPQLVYDTKDLHHHQITFSYVKSDFSELTTDVQKVLKDQEELARLSNIEARYHELEHEYHSVVNSRRWTIPTKIINFFRRK
;
A
#
# COMPACT_ATOMS: atom_id res chain seq x y z
N MET A 1 7.39 16.26 3.24
CA MET A 1 6.19 15.91 2.45
C MET A 1 5.26 15.05 3.29
N LYS A 2 3.97 15.12 3.02
CA LYS A 2 2.93 14.24 3.56
C LYS A 2 2.61 13.16 2.53
N ILE A 3 2.91 11.91 2.84
CA ILE A 3 2.88 10.79 1.90
C ILE A 3 1.90 9.73 2.40
N LEU A 4 0.96 9.34 1.56
CA LEU A 4 -0.03 8.32 1.86
C LEU A 4 0.26 7.02 1.10
N PHE A 5 0.51 5.95 1.84
CA PHE A 5 0.63 4.61 1.28
C PHE A 5 -0.70 3.85 1.34
N ILE A 6 -1.04 3.18 0.25
CA ILE A 6 -2.19 2.29 0.16
C ILE A 6 -1.67 0.87 0.08
N SER A 7 -1.87 0.11 1.15
CA SER A 7 -1.38 -1.26 1.30
C SER A 7 -2.47 -2.30 1.02
N PRO A 8 -2.13 -3.46 0.44
CA PRO A 8 -3.12 -4.49 0.11
C PRO A 8 -3.66 -5.23 1.34
N ILE A 9 -2.88 -5.28 2.41
CA ILE A 9 -3.21 -5.95 3.68
C ILE A 9 -2.48 -5.27 4.85
N GLY A 10 -2.90 -5.57 6.08
CA GLY A 10 -2.27 -5.09 7.33
C GLY A 10 -1.40 -6.16 8.01
N ALA A 11 -0.47 -6.78 7.29
CA ALA A 11 0.39 -7.83 7.83
C ALA A 11 1.69 -7.97 7.02
N PHE A 12 2.76 -8.50 7.63
CA PHE A 12 4.04 -8.78 6.98
C PHE A 12 4.13 -10.25 6.48
N PHE A 13 3.17 -10.68 5.66
CA PHE A 13 3.13 -12.05 5.16
C PHE A 13 3.98 -12.31 3.92
N SER A 14 4.27 -11.27 3.16
CA SER A 14 5.08 -11.40 1.94
C SER A 14 6.22 -10.38 1.89
N GLY A 15 7.14 -10.60 0.97
CA GLY A 15 8.27 -9.69 0.74
C GLY A 15 7.86 -8.30 0.28
N ALA A 16 6.69 -8.17 -0.37
CA ALA A 16 6.16 -6.88 -0.81
C ALA A 16 5.81 -5.98 0.40
N GLU A 17 5.09 -6.53 1.39
CA GLU A 17 4.72 -5.78 2.60
C GLU A 17 5.94 -5.46 3.45
N VAL A 18 6.91 -6.37 3.57
CA VAL A 18 8.17 -6.12 4.29
C VAL A 18 8.95 -4.99 3.63
N ALA A 19 9.10 -5.02 2.31
CA ALA A 19 9.83 -3.99 1.57
C ALA A 19 9.18 -2.61 1.71
N ILE A 20 7.85 -2.53 1.62
CA ILE A 20 7.11 -1.28 1.78
C ILE A 20 7.12 -0.78 3.22
N GLY A 21 6.97 -1.64 4.22
CA GLY A 21 7.13 -1.26 5.62
C GLY A 21 8.49 -0.59 5.88
N ASN A 22 9.56 -1.19 5.37
CA ASN A 22 10.90 -0.62 5.45
C ASN A 22 11.02 0.72 4.70
N LEU A 23 10.43 0.85 3.51
CA LEU A 23 10.41 2.12 2.78
C LEU A 23 9.66 3.20 3.56
N MET A 24 8.47 2.89 4.11
CA MET A 24 7.70 3.82 4.95
C MET A 24 8.51 4.30 6.15
N SER A 25 9.17 3.38 6.87
CA SER A 25 10.00 3.73 8.03
C SER A 25 11.19 4.61 7.64
N TYR A 26 11.81 4.33 6.49
CA TYR A 26 12.89 5.15 5.98
C TYR A 26 12.42 6.57 5.63
N MET A 27 11.31 6.70 4.90
CA MET A 27 10.71 7.99 4.56
C MET A 27 10.40 8.81 5.82
N GLN A 28 9.80 8.18 6.83
CA GLN A 28 9.53 8.83 8.12
C GLN A 28 10.83 9.31 8.79
N SER A 29 11.90 8.50 8.76
CA SER A 29 13.20 8.87 9.31
C SER A 29 13.90 10.02 8.57
N GLN A 30 13.56 10.23 7.27
CA GLN A 30 14.04 11.34 6.46
C GLN A 30 13.22 12.63 6.66
N GLY A 31 12.28 12.65 7.59
CA GLY A 31 11.49 13.82 7.96
C GLY A 31 10.20 14.01 7.13
N HIS A 32 9.78 13.02 6.36
CA HIS A 32 8.44 13.01 5.76
C HIS A 32 7.41 12.61 6.81
N GLN A 33 6.16 13.03 6.64
CA GLN A 33 5.02 12.53 7.40
C GLN A 33 4.37 11.39 6.60
N VAL A 34 4.42 10.19 7.15
CA VAL A 34 3.96 8.99 6.47
C VAL A 34 2.65 8.50 7.07
N TYR A 35 1.70 8.24 6.20
CA TYR A 35 0.37 7.70 6.49
C TYR A 35 0.22 6.38 5.74
N ASN A 36 -0.44 5.41 6.33
CA ASN A 36 -0.71 4.13 5.70
C ASN A 36 -2.19 3.75 5.84
N VAL A 37 -2.81 3.35 4.73
CA VAL A 37 -4.17 2.83 4.68
C VAL A 37 -4.12 1.34 4.40
N ILE A 38 -4.86 0.57 5.20
CA ILE A 38 -5.07 -0.87 5.04
C ILE A 38 -6.56 -1.18 5.06
N PRO A 39 -7.00 -2.30 4.44
CA PRO A 39 -8.37 -2.76 4.57
C PRO A 39 -8.65 -3.32 5.96
N ASP A 40 -9.88 -3.10 6.43
CA ASP A 40 -10.50 -3.86 7.51
C ASP A 40 -11.60 -4.73 6.89
N ASN A 41 -11.30 -5.98 6.67
CA ASN A 41 -12.20 -6.99 6.10
C ASN A 41 -12.80 -7.92 7.18
N GLY A 42 -12.65 -7.55 8.46
CA GLY A 42 -13.08 -8.35 9.62
C GLY A 42 -12.06 -9.41 10.03
N GLU A 43 -10.91 -9.49 9.39
CA GLU A 43 -9.76 -10.26 9.87
C GLU A 43 -8.91 -9.40 10.80
N HIS A 44 -8.35 -10.01 11.83
CA HIS A 44 -7.45 -9.28 12.73
C HIS A 44 -6.21 -8.80 11.96
N VAL A 45 -5.94 -7.50 12.06
CA VAL A 45 -4.65 -6.96 11.64
C VAL A 45 -3.54 -7.55 12.49
N ASP A 46 -2.42 -7.91 11.88
CA ASP A 46 -1.27 -8.46 12.62
C ASP A 46 -0.77 -7.43 13.64
N GLU A 47 -0.80 -7.80 14.92
CA GLU A 47 -0.30 -6.96 16.03
C GLU A 47 1.13 -6.46 15.80
N ALA A 48 1.93 -7.25 15.08
CA ALA A 48 3.28 -6.84 14.71
C ALA A 48 3.30 -5.73 13.66
N TYR A 49 2.33 -5.73 12.75
CA TYR A 49 2.18 -4.65 11.79
C TYR A 49 1.79 -3.34 12.49
N ILE A 50 0.80 -3.40 13.39
CA ILE A 50 0.38 -2.24 14.20
C ILE A 50 1.56 -1.71 15.03
N ARG A 51 2.28 -2.61 15.71
CA ARG A 51 3.45 -2.24 16.52
C ARG A 51 4.53 -1.58 15.65
N PHE A 52 4.84 -2.14 14.49
CA PHE A 52 5.81 -1.56 13.55
C PHE A 52 5.43 -0.14 13.14
N MET A 53 4.16 0.09 12.77
CA MET A 53 3.68 1.43 12.41
C MET A 53 3.81 2.41 13.59
N THR A 54 3.45 1.96 14.80
CA THR A 54 3.55 2.77 16.01
C THR A 54 5.01 3.11 16.35
N ASP A 55 5.90 2.12 16.34
CA ASP A 55 7.32 2.30 16.69
C ASP A 55 8.04 3.26 15.73
N HIS A 56 7.56 3.37 14.49
CA HIS A 56 8.10 4.27 13.47
C HIS A 56 7.30 5.56 13.29
N ASN A 57 6.32 5.86 14.15
CA ASN A 57 5.43 7.03 14.05
C ASN A 57 4.72 7.15 12.69
N ILE A 58 4.31 6.03 12.10
CA ILE A 58 3.51 5.98 10.87
C ILE A 58 2.04 5.93 11.27
N ALA A 59 1.25 6.91 10.82
CA ALA A 59 -0.17 6.93 11.10
C ALA A 59 -0.90 5.85 10.29
N LEU A 60 -1.54 4.90 10.98
CA LEU A 60 -2.24 3.77 10.38
C LEU A 60 -3.75 4.00 10.39
N TYR A 61 -4.38 3.83 9.22
CA TYR A 61 -5.82 3.92 9.02
C TYR A 61 -6.37 2.59 8.52
N GLN A 62 -7.43 2.12 9.15
CA GLN A 62 -8.17 0.94 8.71
C GLN A 62 -9.50 1.36 8.11
N PHE A 63 -9.72 0.99 6.85
CA PHE A 63 -10.97 1.26 6.17
C PHE A 63 -11.83 0.01 6.10
N LYS A 64 -13.00 0.05 6.74
CA LYS A 64 -13.96 -1.06 6.70
C LYS A 64 -14.44 -1.28 5.27
N THR A 65 -14.08 -2.42 4.69
CA THR A 65 -14.36 -2.74 3.30
C THR A 65 -14.61 -4.22 3.09
N ASN A 66 -15.50 -4.54 2.16
CA ASN A 66 -15.74 -5.92 1.74
C ASN A 66 -14.94 -6.29 0.49
N LYS A 67 -14.46 -5.30 -0.27
CA LYS A 67 -13.75 -5.46 -1.54
C LYS A 67 -12.66 -4.42 -1.62
N TRP A 68 -11.40 -4.84 -1.51
CA TRP A 68 -10.23 -3.96 -1.53
C TRP A 68 -9.40 -4.11 -2.80
N TRP A 69 -9.35 -5.30 -3.37
CA TRP A 69 -8.60 -5.60 -4.57
C TRP A 69 -9.47 -5.49 -5.82
N TRP A 70 -8.85 -5.55 -7.00
CA TRP A 70 -9.57 -5.70 -8.25
C TRP A 70 -10.53 -6.90 -8.19
N SER A 71 -11.68 -6.77 -8.85
CA SER A 71 -12.69 -7.84 -8.89
C SER A 71 -12.15 -9.13 -9.51
N GLU A 72 -11.27 -9.01 -10.49
CA GLU A 72 -10.63 -10.13 -11.17
C GLU A 72 -9.73 -10.94 -10.20
N ALA A 73 -9.11 -10.29 -9.22
CA ALA A 73 -8.33 -10.96 -8.18
C ALA A 73 -9.18 -11.88 -7.28
N TYR A 74 -10.48 -11.60 -7.15
CA TYR A 74 -11.43 -12.42 -6.37
C TYR A 74 -12.15 -13.47 -7.20
N GLN A 75 -11.96 -13.53 -8.52
CA GLN A 75 -12.73 -14.37 -9.45
C GLN A 75 -14.26 -14.18 -9.32
N VAL A 76 -14.72 -12.96 -9.06
CA VAL A 76 -16.13 -12.63 -8.83
C VAL A 76 -16.90 -12.74 -10.15
N LYS A 77 -18.01 -13.48 -10.13
CA LYS A 77 -18.94 -13.54 -11.24
C LYS A 77 -19.69 -12.21 -11.43
N GLU A 78 -19.91 -11.84 -12.68
CA GLU A 78 -20.42 -10.54 -13.18
C GLU A 78 -21.80 -10.07 -12.65
N ASN A 79 -22.49 -10.82 -11.80
CA ASN A 79 -23.92 -10.63 -11.55
C ASN A 79 -24.28 -9.45 -10.62
N ASP A 80 -23.31 -8.70 -10.09
CA ASP A 80 -23.59 -7.58 -9.18
C ASP A 80 -22.62 -6.39 -9.39
N LYS A 81 -22.63 -5.85 -10.61
CA LYS A 81 -21.77 -4.70 -10.97
C LYS A 81 -22.07 -3.44 -10.16
N VAL A 82 -23.35 -3.21 -9.80
CA VAL A 82 -23.76 -2.01 -9.04
C VAL A 82 -23.22 -2.07 -7.62
N SER A 83 -23.41 -3.18 -6.91
CA SER A 83 -22.85 -3.36 -5.57
C SER A 83 -21.33 -3.30 -5.57
N LEU A 84 -20.68 -3.89 -6.57
CA LEU A 84 -19.23 -3.84 -6.69
C LEU A 84 -18.73 -2.40 -6.90
N PHE A 85 -19.40 -1.63 -7.76
CA PHE A 85 -19.10 -0.22 -7.96
C PHE A 85 -19.32 0.58 -6.68
N ALA A 86 -20.41 0.36 -5.95
CA ALA A 86 -20.69 1.04 -4.70
C ALA A 86 -19.59 0.80 -3.65
N TYR A 87 -19.11 -0.44 -3.50
CA TYR A 87 -17.97 -0.74 -2.61
C TYR A 87 -16.69 -0.03 -3.03
N GLN A 88 -16.36 -0.04 -4.32
CA GLN A 88 -15.16 0.62 -4.81
C GLN A 88 -15.26 2.14 -4.69
N HIS A 89 -16.42 2.70 -4.98
CA HIS A 89 -16.69 4.12 -4.79
C HIS A 89 -16.51 4.53 -3.32
N LYS A 90 -17.08 3.76 -2.38
CA LYS A 90 -16.90 3.98 -0.95
C LYS A 90 -15.44 4.01 -0.53
N ASN A 91 -14.65 3.02 -0.98
CA ASN A 91 -13.23 2.95 -0.65
C ASN A 91 -12.46 4.16 -1.21
N ILE A 92 -12.73 4.54 -2.46
CA ILE A 92 -12.12 5.71 -3.10
C ILE A 92 -12.49 6.99 -2.35
N PHE A 93 -13.76 7.14 -1.99
CA PHE A 93 -14.24 8.27 -1.22
C PHE A 93 -13.50 8.44 0.12
N GLN A 94 -13.36 7.38 0.90
CA GLN A 94 -12.64 7.39 2.18
C GLN A 94 -11.17 7.85 2.00
N ILE A 95 -10.50 7.39 0.93
CA ILE A 95 -9.13 7.80 0.64
C ILE A 95 -9.08 9.29 0.24
N ARG A 96 -10.04 9.76 -0.57
CA ARG A 96 -10.15 11.18 -0.95
C ARG A 96 -10.30 12.10 0.26
N GLN A 97 -11.15 11.72 1.22
CA GLN A 97 -11.32 12.46 2.47
C GLN A 97 -10.00 12.55 3.25
N LEU A 98 -9.29 11.43 3.37
CA LEU A 98 -7.99 11.41 4.05
C LEU A 98 -6.95 12.28 3.33
N ILE A 99 -6.95 12.29 1.99
CA ILE A 99 -6.08 13.15 1.18
C ILE A 99 -6.32 14.64 1.54
N LYS A 100 -7.58 15.07 1.56
CA LYS A 100 -7.97 16.44 1.91
C LYS A 100 -7.63 16.78 3.36
N GLU A 101 -8.07 15.92 4.30
CA GLU A 101 -7.92 16.18 5.73
C GLU A 101 -6.46 16.33 6.16
N LYS A 102 -5.59 15.49 5.59
CA LYS A 102 -4.16 15.49 5.96
C LYS A 102 -3.30 16.35 5.03
N ASP A 103 -3.87 16.99 4.02
CA ASP A 103 -3.15 17.70 2.94
C ASP A 103 -2.07 16.80 2.33
N ILE A 104 -2.46 15.62 1.86
CA ILE A 104 -1.52 14.64 1.29
C ILE A 104 -0.92 15.20 -0.01
N GLU A 105 0.40 15.13 -0.13
CA GLU A 105 1.15 15.64 -1.28
C GLU A 105 1.53 14.56 -2.29
N LEU A 106 1.50 13.28 -1.88
CA LEU A 106 1.82 12.13 -2.72
C LEU A 106 1.07 10.89 -2.23
N VAL A 107 0.44 10.16 -3.15
CA VAL A 107 -0.17 8.85 -2.88
C VAL A 107 0.69 7.76 -3.52
N ILE A 108 0.91 6.66 -2.79
CA ILE A 108 1.69 5.51 -3.26
C ILE A 108 0.85 4.25 -3.10
N SER A 109 0.57 3.56 -4.21
CA SER A 109 -0.09 2.25 -4.20
C SER A 109 0.94 1.14 -4.21
N ASN A 110 0.82 0.20 -3.25
CA ASN A 110 1.67 -0.97 -3.14
C ASN A 110 0.97 -2.19 -3.73
N THR A 111 1.61 -2.88 -4.63
CA THR A 111 1.13 -4.01 -5.45
C THR A 111 0.09 -3.65 -6.52
N VAL A 112 -0.05 -4.50 -7.53
CA VAL A 112 -1.04 -4.31 -8.62
C VAL A 112 -2.48 -4.56 -8.17
N ASN A 113 -2.68 -5.12 -6.98
CA ASN A 113 -4.02 -5.48 -6.49
C ASN A 113 -4.84 -4.26 -6.09
N VAL A 114 -4.19 -3.17 -5.62
CA VAL A 114 -4.87 -1.97 -5.13
C VAL A 114 -4.79 -0.82 -6.14
N PHE A 115 -5.90 -0.14 -6.36
CA PHE A 115 -6.05 0.91 -7.36
C PHE A 115 -6.81 2.14 -6.84
N GLN A 116 -7.50 2.00 -5.72
CA GLN A 116 -8.35 3.05 -5.16
C GLN A 116 -7.56 4.31 -4.85
N GLY A 117 -6.31 4.15 -4.36
CA GLY A 117 -5.42 5.27 -4.09
C GLY A 117 -5.07 6.05 -5.36
N ALA A 118 -4.81 5.35 -6.47
CA ALA A 118 -4.51 5.98 -7.76
C ALA A 118 -5.70 6.82 -8.27
N ILE A 119 -6.91 6.28 -8.16
CA ILE A 119 -8.14 6.99 -8.57
C ILE A 119 -8.41 8.18 -7.64
N ALA A 120 -8.29 7.98 -6.33
CA ALA A 120 -8.49 9.05 -5.35
C ALA A 120 -7.50 10.19 -5.57
N ALA A 121 -6.23 9.90 -5.79
CA ALA A 121 -5.19 10.87 -6.11
C ALA A 121 -5.50 11.66 -7.40
N ALA A 122 -5.95 10.96 -8.46
CA ALA A 122 -6.32 11.58 -9.72
C ALA A 122 -7.53 12.52 -9.59
N LEU A 123 -8.52 12.17 -8.74
CA LEU A 123 -9.69 13.00 -8.45
C LEU A 123 -9.33 14.25 -7.62
N GLU A 124 -8.33 14.15 -6.74
CA GLU A 124 -7.90 15.25 -5.86
C GLU A 124 -6.68 16.02 -6.40
N SER A 125 -6.26 15.76 -7.64
CA SER A 125 -5.10 16.43 -8.25
C SER A 125 -3.79 16.23 -7.49
N VAL A 126 -3.63 15.06 -6.86
CA VAL A 126 -2.43 14.67 -6.13
C VAL A 126 -1.61 13.68 -6.97
N PRO A 127 -0.29 13.82 -7.04
CA PRO A 127 0.57 12.86 -7.72
C PRO A 127 0.44 11.45 -7.15
N HIS A 128 0.51 10.45 -8.04
CA HIS A 128 0.43 9.04 -7.68
C HIS A 128 1.63 8.25 -8.18
N TYR A 129 2.23 7.46 -7.29
CA TYR A 129 3.27 6.48 -7.63
C TYR A 129 2.75 5.07 -7.41
N HIS A 130 3.07 4.16 -8.34
CA HIS A 130 2.69 2.75 -8.24
C HIS A 130 3.93 1.89 -8.06
N ILE A 131 3.95 1.01 -7.04
CA ILE A 131 5.04 0.04 -6.83
C ILE A 131 4.51 -1.35 -7.16
N ILE A 132 5.10 -2.00 -8.17
CA ILE A 132 4.68 -3.29 -8.72
C ILE A 132 5.68 -4.36 -8.31
N HIS A 133 5.17 -5.39 -7.65
CA HIS A 133 5.95 -6.53 -7.16
C HIS A 133 5.68 -7.82 -7.93
N GLU A 134 4.64 -7.88 -8.76
CA GLU A 134 4.10 -9.08 -9.37
C GLU A 134 4.40 -9.14 -10.87
N PHE A 135 4.80 -10.33 -11.37
CA PHE A 135 4.80 -10.60 -12.79
C PHE A 135 3.36 -10.68 -13.32
N PRO A 136 3.10 -10.23 -14.57
CA PRO A 136 1.77 -10.31 -15.20
C PRO A 136 1.44 -11.75 -15.67
N ILE A 137 1.57 -12.72 -14.78
CA ILE A 137 1.37 -14.16 -15.06
C ILE A 137 0.56 -14.84 -13.95
N GLY A 138 0.00 -16.00 -14.23
CA GLY A 138 -0.75 -16.78 -13.24
C GLY A 138 -1.93 -15.97 -12.68
N GLN A 139 -2.03 -15.89 -11.35
CA GLN A 139 -3.09 -15.17 -10.66
C GLN A 139 -3.07 -13.66 -10.90
N PHE A 140 -1.94 -13.09 -11.31
CA PHE A 140 -1.79 -11.66 -11.62
C PHE A 140 -1.90 -11.37 -13.12
N SER A 141 -2.21 -12.35 -13.98
CA SER A 141 -2.33 -12.13 -15.43
C SER A 141 -3.39 -11.10 -15.82
N TYR A 142 -4.40 -10.89 -14.96
CA TYR A 142 -5.49 -9.95 -15.18
C TYR A 142 -5.02 -8.50 -15.35
N TYR A 143 -3.91 -8.12 -14.73
CA TYR A 143 -3.48 -6.71 -14.81
C TYR A 143 -2.85 -6.34 -16.17
N LYS A 144 -2.60 -7.31 -17.06
CA LYS A 144 -2.24 -7.00 -18.46
C LYS A 144 -3.29 -6.14 -19.14
N GLU A 145 -4.56 -6.36 -18.81
CA GLU A 145 -5.69 -5.57 -19.32
C GLU A 145 -5.83 -4.21 -18.58
N LYS A 146 -5.07 -4.00 -17.51
CA LYS A 146 -5.07 -2.77 -16.73
C LYS A 146 -3.85 -1.88 -16.98
N ILE A 147 -2.94 -2.28 -17.86
CA ILE A 147 -1.68 -1.56 -18.12
C ILE A 147 -1.94 -0.09 -18.49
N GLU A 148 -2.83 0.14 -19.48
CA GLU A 148 -3.19 1.50 -19.91
C GLU A 148 -3.78 2.34 -18.77
N LEU A 149 -4.59 1.72 -17.90
CA LEU A 149 -5.18 2.39 -16.75
C LEU A 149 -4.13 2.71 -15.68
N ILE A 150 -3.23 1.77 -15.39
CA ILE A 150 -2.13 1.98 -14.45
C ILE A 150 -1.21 3.10 -14.96
N ASP A 151 -0.87 3.11 -16.24
CA ASP A 151 -0.06 4.16 -16.85
C ASP A 151 -0.77 5.52 -16.79
N TYR A 152 -2.06 5.56 -17.12
CA TYR A 152 -2.85 6.79 -17.10
C TYR A 152 -2.94 7.41 -15.70
N LEU A 153 -3.14 6.59 -14.67
CA LEU A 153 -3.32 7.04 -13.29
C LEU A 153 -2.01 7.29 -12.54
N SER A 154 -0.87 6.83 -13.05
CA SER A 154 0.41 6.94 -12.36
C SER A 154 1.31 7.99 -12.98
N ASP A 155 1.94 8.81 -12.14
CA ASP A 155 3.00 9.74 -12.54
C ASP A 155 4.34 9.00 -12.67
N LYS A 156 4.58 8.07 -11.74
CA LYS A 156 5.76 7.19 -11.76
C LYS A 156 5.37 5.77 -11.37
N ILE A 157 6.06 4.81 -11.98
CA ILE A 157 5.86 3.39 -11.76
C ILE A 157 7.21 2.79 -11.35
N PHE A 158 7.22 2.09 -10.25
CA PHE A 158 8.39 1.41 -9.73
C PHE A 158 8.18 -0.09 -9.84
N ALA A 159 9.02 -0.78 -10.58
CA ALA A 159 9.00 -2.22 -10.72
C ALA A 159 10.21 -2.84 -10.01
N VAL A 160 10.02 -3.97 -9.35
CA VAL A 160 11.13 -4.71 -8.75
C VAL A 160 12.22 -4.96 -9.78
N SER A 161 13.45 -4.57 -9.43
CA SER A 161 14.63 -4.62 -10.31
C SER A 161 14.91 -6.01 -10.86
N GLY A 162 15.42 -6.07 -12.08
CA GLY A 162 15.72 -7.28 -12.82
C GLY A 162 14.57 -7.72 -13.72
N GLY A 163 14.27 -9.01 -13.77
CA GLY A 163 13.34 -9.56 -14.75
C GLY A 163 11.95 -8.96 -14.76
N LEU A 164 11.41 -8.51 -13.62
CA LEU A 164 10.13 -7.81 -13.60
C LEU A 164 10.22 -6.42 -14.24
N TYR A 165 11.24 -5.65 -13.91
CA TYR A 165 11.48 -4.34 -14.53
C TYR A 165 11.64 -4.48 -16.05
N GLU A 166 12.42 -5.47 -16.52
CA GLU A 166 12.63 -5.75 -17.95
C GLU A 166 11.33 -6.17 -18.65
N GLU A 167 10.51 -6.99 -18.01
CA GLU A 167 9.18 -7.39 -18.54
C GLU A 167 8.27 -6.17 -18.64
N LEU A 168 8.20 -5.33 -17.61
CA LEU A 168 7.30 -4.17 -17.60
C LEU A 168 7.77 -3.02 -18.50
N ALA A 169 9.07 -2.95 -18.82
CA ALA A 169 9.60 -1.98 -19.79
C ALA A 169 9.04 -2.18 -21.22
N GLN A 170 8.39 -3.32 -21.50
CA GLN A 170 7.70 -3.55 -22.77
C GLN A 170 6.29 -2.91 -22.80
N TYR A 171 5.74 -2.54 -21.66
CA TYR A 171 4.37 -2.05 -21.52
C TYR A 171 4.28 -0.59 -21.09
N PHE A 172 5.21 -0.12 -20.25
CA PHE A 172 5.17 1.24 -19.71
C PHE A 172 6.21 2.16 -20.38
N PRO A 173 5.89 3.47 -20.53
CA PRO A 173 6.83 4.46 -21.01
C PRO A 173 8.10 4.51 -20.15
N GLN A 174 9.27 4.62 -20.80
CA GLN A 174 10.57 4.57 -20.15
C GLN A 174 10.79 5.72 -19.16
N GLU A 175 10.18 6.88 -19.43
CA GLU A 175 10.22 8.07 -18.57
C GLU A 175 9.41 7.96 -17.28
N LYS A 176 8.49 6.99 -17.21
CA LYS A 176 7.67 6.73 -16.01
C LYS A 176 8.12 5.51 -15.23
N LEU A 177 8.88 4.58 -15.82
CA LEU A 177 9.24 3.31 -15.23
C LEU A 177 10.63 3.35 -14.58
N TYR A 178 10.70 3.04 -13.29
CA TYR A 178 11.91 3.06 -12.49
C TYR A 178 12.17 1.72 -11.81
N PRO A 179 13.44 1.30 -11.66
CA PRO A 179 13.75 0.08 -10.90
C PRO A 179 13.57 0.32 -9.40
N PHE A 180 13.01 -0.68 -8.72
CA PHE A 180 12.84 -0.72 -7.27
C PHE A 180 13.60 -1.90 -6.69
N ILE A 181 14.50 -1.66 -5.73
CA ILE A 181 15.21 -2.71 -5.02
C ILE A 181 14.51 -2.92 -3.67
N PRO A 182 13.75 -4.01 -3.48
CA PRO A 182 13.08 -4.27 -2.22
C PRO A 182 14.12 -4.54 -1.12
N TYR A 183 13.91 -3.94 0.05
CA TYR A 183 14.80 -4.09 1.19
C TYR A 183 14.19 -5.01 2.23
N SER A 184 14.99 -5.97 2.68
CA SER A 184 14.73 -6.80 3.86
C SER A 184 16.03 -7.05 4.59
N GLN A 185 15.98 -7.03 5.91
CA GLN A 185 17.11 -7.39 6.75
C GLN A 185 16.59 -8.20 7.95
N PRO A 186 17.08 -9.42 8.15
CA PRO A 186 16.77 -10.17 9.35
C PRO A 186 17.21 -9.39 10.60
N ASP A 187 16.48 -9.52 11.68
CA ASP A 187 16.92 -9.04 12.98
C ASP A 187 18.34 -9.55 13.29
N LYS A 188 19.09 -8.79 14.07
CA LYS A 188 20.40 -9.26 14.54
C LYS A 188 20.19 -10.48 15.43
N PHE A 189 20.76 -11.60 15.04
CA PHE A 189 20.77 -12.84 15.80
C PHE A 189 22.11 -13.55 15.60
N GLU A 190 22.43 -14.47 16.49
CA GLU A 190 23.56 -15.37 16.34
C GLU A 190 23.03 -16.74 15.89
N LEU A 191 23.67 -17.34 14.88
CA LEU A 191 23.34 -18.69 14.45
C LEU A 191 23.58 -19.67 15.60
N ALA A 192 22.64 -20.57 15.84
CA ALA A 192 22.80 -21.60 16.85
C ALA A 192 24.02 -22.48 16.53
N ILE A 193 24.76 -22.88 17.56
CA ILE A 193 25.88 -23.81 17.39
C ILE A 193 25.30 -25.23 17.23
N SER A 194 25.70 -25.92 16.17
CA SER A 194 25.29 -27.30 15.89
C SER A 194 26.46 -28.09 15.29
N ASP A 195 26.49 -29.37 15.57
CA ASP A 195 27.39 -30.31 14.90
C ASP A 195 26.73 -30.97 13.67
N LYS A 196 25.39 -30.87 13.57
CA LYS A 196 24.62 -31.46 12.47
C LYS A 196 24.48 -30.50 11.30
N LYS A 197 24.76 -30.97 10.09
CA LYS A 197 24.46 -30.28 8.83
C LYS A 197 22.99 -30.47 8.47
N ARG A 198 22.30 -29.39 8.12
CA ARG A 198 20.92 -29.42 7.63
C ARG A 198 20.81 -28.67 6.30
N ILE A 199 19.96 -29.19 5.45
CA ILE A 199 19.47 -28.47 4.27
C ILE A 199 18.17 -27.82 4.70
N VAL A 200 18.07 -26.50 4.57
CA VAL A 200 16.89 -25.74 4.99
C VAL A 200 16.28 -25.05 3.79
N SER A 201 14.95 -25.06 3.68
CA SER A 201 14.20 -24.29 2.71
C SER A 201 13.21 -23.40 3.46
N ILE A 202 13.29 -22.09 3.23
CA ILE A 202 12.44 -21.07 3.87
C ILE A 202 11.49 -20.48 2.83
N GLY A 203 10.20 -20.40 3.17
CA GLY A 203 9.15 -19.83 2.34
C GLY A 203 7.88 -20.67 2.33
N GLY A 204 6.79 -20.11 1.83
CA GLY A 204 5.52 -20.83 1.69
C GLY A 204 5.70 -22.11 0.85
N ILE A 205 5.14 -23.21 1.33
CA ILE A 205 5.23 -24.50 0.64
C ILE A 205 4.12 -24.55 -0.40
N SER A 206 4.51 -24.37 -1.67
CA SER A 206 3.58 -24.22 -2.79
C SER A 206 4.19 -24.71 -4.10
N GLN A 207 3.34 -24.87 -5.10
CA GLN A 207 3.79 -25.27 -6.43
C GLN A 207 4.77 -24.24 -7.05
N TRP A 208 4.67 -22.97 -6.68
CA TRP A 208 5.56 -21.90 -7.15
C TRP A 208 6.94 -21.94 -6.51
N LYS A 209 7.01 -22.31 -5.23
CA LYS A 209 8.28 -22.48 -4.49
C LYS A 209 8.95 -23.83 -4.75
N ASN A 210 8.22 -24.79 -5.34
CA ASN A 210 8.73 -26.03 -5.95
C ASN A 210 9.60 -26.92 -5.04
N GLN A 211 9.24 -27.05 -3.77
CA GLN A 211 9.98 -27.86 -2.81
C GLN A 211 10.05 -29.36 -3.18
N LEU A 212 9.18 -29.85 -4.08
CA LEU A 212 9.26 -31.21 -4.60
C LEU A 212 10.58 -31.47 -5.33
N GLU A 213 11.10 -30.49 -6.09
CA GLU A 213 12.41 -30.62 -6.75
C GLU A 213 13.54 -30.78 -5.73
N LEU A 214 13.45 -30.07 -4.59
CA LEU A 214 14.41 -30.25 -3.49
C LEU A 214 14.31 -31.65 -2.87
N LEU A 215 13.09 -32.17 -2.64
CA LEU A 215 12.92 -33.55 -2.15
C LEU A 215 13.51 -34.56 -3.12
N GLN A 216 13.30 -34.37 -4.41
CA GLN A 216 13.88 -35.25 -5.46
C GLN A 216 15.42 -35.19 -5.46
N ALA A 217 16.00 -33.99 -5.31
CA ALA A 217 17.45 -33.84 -5.22
C ALA A 217 17.99 -34.42 -3.91
N PHE A 218 17.26 -34.32 -2.81
CA PHE A 218 17.65 -34.84 -1.50
C PHE A 218 17.83 -36.36 -1.50
N THR A 219 17.04 -37.12 -2.29
CA THR A 219 17.26 -38.59 -2.45
C THR A 219 18.62 -38.94 -3.06
N LYS A 220 19.29 -37.98 -3.72
CA LYS A 220 20.60 -38.14 -4.37
C LYS A 220 21.76 -37.54 -3.55
N VAL A 221 21.48 -37.03 -2.34
CA VAL A 221 22.49 -36.50 -1.41
C VAL A 221 23.27 -37.68 -0.83
N LYS A 222 24.61 -37.63 -0.92
CA LYS A 222 25.51 -38.71 -0.53
C LYS A 222 25.75 -38.84 0.98
N TYR A 223 25.37 -37.80 1.75
CA TYR A 223 25.59 -37.72 3.20
C TYR A 223 24.35 -38.23 3.94
N SER A 224 24.50 -39.34 4.66
CA SER A 224 23.37 -40.00 5.35
C SER A 224 22.92 -39.31 6.62
N ASP A 225 23.76 -38.46 7.20
CA ASP A 225 23.57 -37.72 8.46
C ASP A 225 22.98 -36.33 8.26
N VAL A 226 22.67 -35.92 7.01
CA VAL A 226 22.06 -34.64 6.69
C VAL A 226 20.55 -34.74 6.77
N GLU A 227 19.94 -33.76 7.43
CA GLU A 227 18.50 -33.59 7.55
C GLU A 227 17.98 -32.47 6.59
N LEU A 228 16.72 -32.60 6.14
CA LEU A 228 16.03 -31.59 5.34
C LEU A 228 14.92 -30.95 6.17
N VAL A 229 14.94 -29.63 6.27
CA VAL A 229 13.98 -28.85 7.07
C VAL A 229 13.26 -27.83 6.18
N PHE A 230 11.94 -27.87 6.21
CA PHE A 230 11.08 -26.87 5.56
C PHE A 230 10.48 -25.93 6.61
N ILE A 231 10.62 -24.61 6.38
CA ILE A 231 10.11 -23.56 7.26
C ILE A 231 9.16 -22.66 6.44
N GLY A 232 7.87 -22.72 6.75
CA GLY A 232 6.82 -21.95 6.08
C GLY A 232 5.45 -22.61 6.19
N GLY A 233 4.39 -21.83 6.02
CA GLY A 233 3.03 -22.35 5.84
C GLY A 233 2.90 -23.10 4.52
N TRP A 234 1.86 -23.88 4.34
CA TRP A 234 1.69 -24.72 3.16
C TRP A 234 0.30 -24.64 2.54
N GLU A 235 0.28 -24.81 1.21
CA GLU A 235 -0.94 -25.13 0.46
C GLU A 235 -1.30 -26.60 0.71
N PRO A 236 -2.51 -26.93 1.19
CA PRO A 236 -2.86 -28.27 1.61
C PRO A 236 -2.63 -29.34 0.50
N GLU A 237 -3.08 -29.08 -0.71
CA GLU A 237 -2.94 -30.01 -1.83
C GLU A 237 -1.48 -30.26 -2.22
N TYR A 238 -0.66 -29.22 -2.18
CA TYR A 238 0.76 -29.35 -2.49
C TYR A 238 1.50 -30.08 -1.37
N LYS A 239 1.13 -29.85 -0.11
CA LYS A 239 1.69 -30.57 1.05
C LYS A 239 1.42 -32.09 0.96
N ILE A 240 0.20 -32.49 0.58
CA ILE A 240 -0.15 -33.91 0.35
C ILE A 240 0.79 -34.53 -0.69
N LYS A 241 1.08 -33.81 -1.77
CA LYS A 241 2.01 -34.28 -2.82
C LYS A 241 3.42 -34.50 -2.27
N LEU A 242 3.90 -33.62 -1.40
CA LEU A 242 5.20 -33.79 -0.74
C LEU A 242 5.20 -34.98 0.23
N ASP A 243 4.13 -35.13 1.03
CA ASP A 243 4.00 -36.23 1.99
C ASP A 243 3.99 -37.61 1.31
N ASN A 244 3.29 -37.71 0.18
CA ASN A 244 3.30 -38.92 -0.63
C ASN A 244 4.73 -39.26 -1.12
N TYR A 245 5.44 -38.26 -1.67
CA TYR A 245 6.81 -38.45 -2.13
C TYR A 245 7.76 -38.86 -0.99
N ILE A 246 7.63 -38.24 0.19
CA ILE A 246 8.41 -38.59 1.40
C ILE A 246 8.17 -40.05 1.80
N SER A 247 6.89 -40.47 1.80
CA SER A 247 6.51 -41.86 2.16
C SER A 247 7.02 -42.88 1.14
N GLU A 248 6.87 -42.59 -0.16
CA GLU A 248 7.31 -43.50 -1.24
C GLU A 248 8.83 -43.67 -1.28
N ASN A 249 9.61 -42.75 -0.73
CA ASN A 249 11.06 -42.76 -0.74
C ASN A 249 11.70 -42.96 0.65
N ASP A 250 10.94 -43.39 1.66
CA ASP A 250 11.39 -43.64 3.03
C ASP A 250 12.15 -42.47 3.69
N LEU A 251 11.74 -41.23 3.38
CA LEU A 251 12.39 -40.00 3.86
C LEU A 251 11.84 -39.48 5.20
N GLY A 252 10.81 -40.11 5.79
CA GLY A 252 10.08 -39.60 6.95
C GLY A 252 10.93 -39.30 8.19
N SER A 253 12.04 -40.02 8.39
CA SER A 253 12.96 -39.77 9.51
C SER A 253 13.96 -38.64 9.27
N LYS A 254 14.05 -38.12 8.05
CA LYS A 254 15.04 -37.11 7.63
C LYS A 254 14.44 -35.77 7.22
N VAL A 255 13.12 -35.70 7.04
CA VAL A 255 12.43 -34.51 6.57
C VAL A 255 11.52 -33.97 7.67
N THR A 256 11.66 -32.70 7.99
CA THR A 256 10.87 -32.01 9.02
C THR A 256 10.20 -30.76 8.43
N PHE A 257 8.93 -30.54 8.78
CA PHE A 257 8.17 -29.32 8.47
C PHE A 257 7.90 -28.56 9.77
N LEU A 258 8.39 -27.32 9.87
CA LEU A 258 8.23 -26.48 11.07
C LEU A 258 7.00 -25.56 11.02
N GLY A 259 6.26 -25.55 9.88
CA GLY A 259 5.15 -24.63 9.69
C GLY A 259 5.58 -23.17 9.55
N TYR A 260 4.61 -22.28 9.57
CA TYR A 260 4.87 -20.84 9.54
C TYR A 260 5.67 -20.41 10.77
N GLN A 261 6.73 -19.66 10.54
CA GLN A 261 7.56 -19.06 11.57
C GLN A 261 7.75 -17.59 11.24
N ARG A 262 7.56 -16.73 12.20
CA ARG A 262 7.69 -15.28 12.01
C ARG A 262 9.13 -14.87 11.70
N ASP A 263 10.08 -15.42 12.45
CA ASP A 263 11.51 -15.14 12.34
C ASP A 263 12.28 -16.42 11.94
N PRO A 264 12.13 -16.91 10.70
CA PRO A 264 12.66 -18.23 10.34
C PRO A 264 14.17 -18.33 10.43
N PHE A 265 14.89 -17.22 10.24
CA PHE A 265 16.35 -17.18 10.33
C PHE A 265 16.88 -17.41 11.75
N LYS A 266 16.11 -17.09 12.80
CA LYS A 266 16.47 -17.39 14.20
C LYS A 266 16.52 -18.89 14.51
N LEU A 267 15.94 -19.75 13.65
CA LEU A 267 15.94 -21.20 13.78
C LEU A 267 17.15 -21.85 13.10
N LEU A 268 17.96 -21.05 12.42
CA LEU A 268 19.12 -21.55 11.69
C LEU A 268 20.33 -21.78 12.61
N SER A 269 21.19 -22.69 12.20
CA SER A 269 22.45 -23.00 12.84
C SER A 269 23.65 -22.64 11.96
N ASN A 270 24.83 -22.65 12.58
CA ASN A 270 26.08 -22.40 11.89
C ASN A 270 26.46 -23.50 10.87
N LYS A 271 25.75 -24.65 10.85
CA LYS A 271 25.98 -25.78 9.94
C LYS A 271 24.89 -25.93 8.88
N ASP A 272 23.95 -25.00 8.81
CA ASP A 272 22.87 -25.04 7.82
C ASP A 272 23.32 -24.51 6.45
N ILE A 273 22.74 -25.08 5.40
CA ILE A 273 22.74 -24.54 4.05
C ILE A 273 21.31 -24.27 3.61
N LEU A 274 21.09 -23.16 2.92
CA LEU A 274 19.79 -22.81 2.39
C LEU A 274 19.64 -23.28 0.95
N VAL A 275 18.47 -23.87 0.61
CA VAL A 275 18.17 -24.26 -0.77
C VAL A 275 16.80 -23.71 -1.16
N LEU A 276 16.76 -22.91 -2.22
CA LEU A 276 15.57 -22.28 -2.74
C LEU A 276 15.31 -22.71 -4.18
N THR A 277 14.21 -23.42 -4.38
CA THR A 277 13.86 -24.08 -5.66
C THR A 277 12.73 -23.35 -6.41
N SER A 278 12.45 -22.11 -6.06
CA SER A 278 11.34 -21.34 -6.61
C SER A 278 11.38 -21.29 -8.15
N LYS A 279 10.21 -21.49 -8.78
CA LYS A 279 10.05 -21.33 -10.23
C LYS A 279 10.09 -19.89 -10.67
N VAL A 280 9.51 -19.01 -9.86
CA VAL A 280 9.39 -17.57 -10.11
C VAL A 280 9.66 -16.82 -8.83
N GLU A 281 10.53 -15.84 -8.90
CA GLU A 281 10.76 -14.81 -7.89
C GLU A 281 10.93 -13.48 -8.63
N THR A 282 10.40 -12.40 -8.06
CA THR A 282 10.66 -11.06 -8.59
C THR A 282 12.01 -10.53 -8.14
N PHE A 283 12.39 -10.83 -6.89
CA PHE A 283 13.72 -10.55 -6.35
C PHE A 283 14.28 -11.76 -5.57
N GLY A 284 13.56 -12.23 -4.56
CA GLY A 284 13.99 -13.34 -3.72
C GLY A 284 14.61 -12.86 -2.41
N LEU A 285 13.82 -12.18 -1.58
CA LEU A 285 14.27 -11.62 -0.30
C LEU A 285 14.88 -12.66 0.64
N VAL A 286 14.35 -13.89 0.66
CA VAL A 286 14.92 -14.98 1.46
C VAL A 286 16.36 -15.29 1.05
N TYR A 287 16.69 -15.17 -0.23
CA TYR A 287 18.07 -15.31 -0.70
C TYR A 287 18.96 -14.15 -0.20
N VAL A 288 18.49 -12.92 -0.29
CA VAL A 288 19.18 -11.74 0.29
C VAL A 288 19.42 -11.95 1.79
N GLU A 289 18.39 -12.34 2.53
CA GLU A 289 18.45 -12.59 3.97
C GLU A 289 19.46 -13.70 4.32
N SER A 290 19.59 -14.74 3.47
CA SER A 290 20.61 -15.78 3.66
C SER A 290 22.02 -15.23 3.51
N ILE A 291 22.25 -14.36 2.51
CA ILE A 291 23.53 -13.69 2.29
C ILE A 291 23.87 -12.81 3.50
N LEU A 292 22.92 -11.97 3.92
CA LEU A 292 23.10 -11.10 5.09
C LEU A 292 23.34 -11.89 6.39
N SER A 293 22.80 -13.09 6.50
CA SER A 293 22.97 -13.99 7.65
C SER A 293 24.19 -14.90 7.57
N ALA A 294 25.01 -14.75 6.52
CA ALA A 294 26.17 -15.59 6.26
C ALA A 294 25.82 -17.09 6.20
N VAL A 295 24.65 -17.45 5.66
CA VAL A 295 24.21 -18.82 5.44
C VAL A 295 24.48 -19.18 3.97
N PRO A 296 25.33 -20.18 3.68
CA PRO A 296 25.55 -20.60 2.29
C PRO A 296 24.24 -21.03 1.63
N ALA A 297 23.98 -20.56 0.42
CA ALA A 297 22.73 -20.82 -0.27
C ALA A 297 22.94 -21.37 -1.68
N ILE A 298 22.03 -22.25 -2.12
CA ILE A 298 21.87 -22.70 -3.51
C ILE A 298 20.49 -22.30 -3.97
N VAL A 299 20.39 -21.66 -5.13
CA VAL A 299 19.13 -21.13 -5.64
C VAL A 299 18.90 -21.54 -7.09
N SER A 300 17.63 -21.68 -7.50
CA SER A 300 17.24 -21.90 -8.89
C SER A 300 17.56 -20.66 -9.76
N ASP A 301 17.73 -20.84 -11.06
CA ASP A 301 18.09 -19.80 -12.04
C ASP A 301 16.90 -18.97 -12.53
N ASN A 302 15.87 -18.76 -11.68
CA ASN A 302 14.79 -17.81 -11.99
C ASN A 302 15.30 -16.36 -12.04
N SER A 303 14.51 -15.46 -12.62
CA SER A 303 14.94 -14.07 -12.86
C SER A 303 15.29 -13.31 -11.58
N GLY A 304 14.52 -13.46 -10.51
CA GLY A 304 14.79 -12.77 -9.24
C GLY A 304 16.07 -13.27 -8.58
N HIS A 305 16.30 -14.57 -8.52
CA HIS A 305 17.54 -15.13 -7.98
C HIS A 305 18.77 -14.72 -8.81
N LYS A 306 18.66 -14.64 -10.14
CA LYS A 306 19.72 -14.10 -11.00
C LYS A 306 20.04 -12.66 -10.67
N THR A 307 19.02 -11.82 -10.53
CA THR A 307 19.19 -10.40 -10.13
C THR A 307 19.95 -10.26 -8.81
N VAL A 308 19.55 -11.02 -7.78
CA VAL A 308 20.25 -11.02 -6.49
C VAL A 308 21.69 -11.56 -6.64
N SER A 309 21.89 -12.63 -7.41
CA SER A 309 23.23 -13.18 -7.65
C SER A 309 24.16 -12.19 -8.34
N GLU A 310 23.67 -11.44 -9.31
CA GLU A 310 24.42 -10.38 -9.98
C GLU A 310 24.73 -9.24 -9.02
N PHE A 311 23.74 -8.80 -8.25
CA PHE A 311 23.90 -7.71 -7.28
C PHE A 311 24.96 -8.00 -6.23
N PHE A 312 25.03 -9.24 -5.72
CA PHE A 312 25.98 -9.69 -4.70
C PHE A 312 27.18 -10.47 -5.26
N SER A 313 27.26 -10.69 -6.58
CA SER A 313 28.33 -11.43 -7.25
C SER A 313 28.45 -12.89 -6.77
N THR A 314 27.32 -13.56 -6.53
CA THR A 314 27.28 -14.96 -6.11
C THR A 314 27.22 -15.91 -7.32
N LYS A 315 27.55 -17.21 -7.10
CA LYS A 315 27.63 -18.22 -8.20
C LYS A 315 26.87 -19.52 -7.93
N ASN A 316 26.21 -19.64 -6.79
CA ASN A 316 25.54 -20.89 -6.38
C ASN A 316 24.12 -21.01 -6.97
N ILE A 317 24.00 -20.83 -8.28
CA ILE A 317 22.76 -21.00 -9.04
C ILE A 317 22.79 -22.35 -9.74
N TYR A 318 21.65 -23.06 -9.77
CA TYR A 318 21.45 -24.29 -10.54
C TYR A 318 20.31 -24.11 -11.57
N PRO A 319 20.35 -24.83 -12.72
CA PRO A 319 19.28 -24.77 -13.71
C PRO A 319 17.96 -25.33 -13.15
N LEU A 320 16.91 -24.53 -13.11
CA LEU A 320 15.57 -24.93 -12.65
C LEU A 320 15.07 -26.15 -13.44
N GLY A 321 14.50 -27.13 -12.72
CA GLY A 321 14.07 -28.43 -13.27
C GLY A 321 15.16 -29.45 -13.40
N SER A 322 16.43 -29.14 -13.09
CA SER A 322 17.53 -30.08 -13.11
C SER A 322 17.84 -30.65 -11.71
N VAL A 323 17.10 -31.68 -11.32
CA VAL A 323 17.26 -32.37 -10.04
C VAL A 323 18.70 -32.87 -9.85
N ASP A 324 19.35 -33.35 -10.92
CA ASP A 324 20.72 -33.86 -10.86
C ASP A 324 21.73 -32.73 -10.59
N SER A 325 21.60 -31.61 -11.29
CA SER A 325 22.45 -30.44 -11.06
C SER A 325 22.28 -29.88 -9.65
N LEU A 326 21.04 -29.84 -9.12
CA LEU A 326 20.77 -29.42 -7.74
C LEU A 326 21.46 -30.38 -6.74
N ALA A 327 21.29 -31.69 -6.93
CA ALA A 327 21.90 -32.70 -6.06
C ALA A 327 23.44 -32.63 -6.09
N GLU A 328 24.04 -32.43 -7.27
CA GLU A 328 25.48 -32.26 -7.43
C GLU A 328 25.99 -31.04 -6.68
N LYS A 329 25.32 -29.87 -6.82
CA LYS A 329 25.68 -28.65 -6.10
C LYS A 329 25.54 -28.82 -4.58
N ILE A 330 24.47 -29.46 -4.10
CA ILE A 330 24.31 -29.76 -2.68
C ILE A 330 25.46 -30.60 -2.16
N ASN A 331 25.81 -31.70 -2.87
CA ASN A 331 26.92 -32.59 -2.49
C ASN A 331 28.26 -31.83 -2.46
N LEU A 332 28.54 -31.00 -3.48
CA LEU A 332 29.76 -30.20 -3.57
C LEU A 332 29.86 -29.16 -2.43
N LEU A 333 28.74 -28.47 -2.11
CA LEU A 333 28.71 -27.52 -1.01
C LEU A 333 28.92 -28.20 0.34
N LEU A 334 28.30 -29.37 0.56
CA LEU A 334 28.49 -30.17 1.78
C LEU A 334 29.92 -30.66 1.94
N GLU A 335 30.58 -31.07 0.85
CA GLU A 335 31.97 -31.49 0.82
C GLU A 335 32.91 -30.33 1.18
N ASN A 336 32.66 -29.16 0.64
CA ASN A 336 33.49 -27.95 0.82
C ASN A 336 32.94 -27.00 1.88
N PHE A 337 32.10 -27.46 2.80
CA PHE A 337 31.29 -26.63 3.69
C PHE A 337 32.07 -25.52 4.41
N ASP A 338 33.22 -25.83 4.98
CA ASP A 338 33.99 -24.83 5.75
C ASP A 338 34.59 -23.74 4.86
N SER A 339 34.86 -24.03 3.60
CA SER A 339 35.25 -23.02 2.60
C SER A 339 34.06 -22.16 2.17
N GLU A 340 32.93 -22.79 1.85
CA GLU A 340 31.69 -22.11 1.48
C GLU A 340 31.19 -21.21 2.62
N LYS A 341 31.29 -21.67 3.87
CA LYS A 341 30.92 -20.88 5.05
C LYS A 341 31.80 -19.65 5.23
N ARG A 342 33.11 -19.75 4.98
CA ARG A 342 34.00 -18.59 5.01
C ARG A 342 33.65 -17.59 3.92
N MET A 343 33.43 -18.05 2.69
CA MET A 343 32.98 -17.19 1.59
C MET A 343 31.65 -16.50 1.91
N ALA A 344 30.71 -17.21 2.54
CA ALA A 344 29.42 -16.62 2.96
C ALA A 344 29.60 -15.55 4.05
N LEU A 345 30.57 -15.71 4.98
CA LEU A 345 30.90 -14.71 5.98
C LEU A 345 31.49 -13.44 5.36
N ASP A 346 32.46 -13.60 4.46
CA ASP A 346 33.10 -12.47 3.75
C ASP A 346 32.06 -11.73 2.91
N LEU A 347 31.22 -12.46 2.17
CA LEU A 347 30.13 -11.90 1.37
C LEU A 347 29.09 -11.16 2.24
N SER A 348 28.75 -11.71 3.40
CA SER A 348 27.78 -11.07 4.32
C SER A 348 28.28 -9.72 4.81
N GLN A 349 29.57 -9.59 5.10
CA GLN A 349 30.16 -8.34 5.53
C GLN A 349 30.07 -7.27 4.43
N ASP A 350 30.49 -7.60 3.22
CA ASP A 350 30.42 -6.72 2.05
C ASP A 350 28.95 -6.38 1.66
N ALA A 351 28.04 -7.36 1.75
CA ALA A 351 26.64 -7.17 1.47
C ALA A 351 25.97 -6.19 2.44
N ARG A 352 26.28 -6.25 3.75
CA ARG A 352 25.73 -5.33 4.76
C ARG A 352 26.17 -3.88 4.55
N GLU A 353 27.33 -3.64 3.96
CA GLU A 353 27.80 -2.30 3.64
C GLU A 353 27.08 -1.72 2.41
N ARG A 354 26.79 -2.55 1.41
CA ARG A 354 26.20 -2.12 0.13
C ARG A 354 24.67 -2.16 0.10
N TYR A 355 24.07 -3.14 0.74
CA TYR A 355 22.62 -3.32 0.78
C TYR A 355 22.06 -2.70 2.07
N THR A 356 21.91 -1.39 2.04
CA THR A 356 21.31 -0.60 3.11
C THR A 356 19.97 -0.03 2.67
N LEU A 357 19.13 0.34 3.62
CA LEU A 357 17.84 0.97 3.32
C LEU A 357 18.00 2.25 2.51
N GLY A 358 19.06 3.04 2.78
CA GLY A 358 19.38 4.23 2.01
C GLY A 358 19.76 3.93 0.57
N THR A 359 20.68 2.97 0.33
CA THR A 359 21.12 2.63 -1.03
C THR A 359 20.02 1.99 -1.87
N THR A 360 19.20 1.12 -1.28
CA THR A 360 18.10 0.45 -2.00
C THR A 360 16.94 1.39 -2.31
N SER A 361 16.72 2.42 -1.47
CA SER A 361 15.66 3.42 -1.68
C SER A 361 16.10 4.62 -2.51
N GLN A 362 17.38 4.74 -2.89
CA GLN A 362 17.93 5.96 -3.52
C GLN A 362 17.19 6.35 -4.80
N VAL A 363 16.96 5.39 -5.70
CA VAL A 363 16.21 5.64 -6.94
C VAL A 363 14.81 6.20 -6.65
N PHE A 364 14.14 5.67 -5.63
CA PHE A 364 12.82 6.15 -5.22
C PHE A 364 12.89 7.57 -4.65
N ILE A 365 13.85 7.85 -3.78
CA ILE A 365 14.06 9.17 -3.16
C ILE A 365 14.37 10.24 -4.21
N ASP A 366 15.20 9.92 -5.19
CA ASP A 366 15.55 10.85 -6.28
C ASP A 366 14.32 11.29 -7.08
N GLN A 367 13.28 10.47 -7.10
CA GLN A 367 12.02 10.79 -7.79
C GLN A 367 11.06 11.66 -6.97
N LEU A 368 11.34 11.92 -5.69
CA LEU A 368 10.51 12.79 -4.84
C LEU A 368 10.80 14.28 -5.06
N VAL A 369 11.92 14.63 -5.66
CA VAL A 369 12.36 16.03 -5.84
C VAL A 369 11.43 16.81 -6.76
N ASP A 370 10.80 16.14 -7.71
CA ASP A 370 9.93 16.74 -8.75
C ASP A 370 8.44 16.46 -8.52
N VAL A 371 8.04 16.29 -7.26
CA VAL A 371 6.61 16.10 -6.95
C VAL A 371 5.92 17.46 -6.95
N HIS A 372 5.04 17.67 -7.93
CA HIS A 372 4.23 18.88 -8.07
C HIS A 372 2.75 18.51 -8.14
N GLN A 373 1.88 19.44 -7.72
CA GLN A 373 0.44 19.28 -7.96
C GLN A 373 0.17 19.17 -9.47
N ILE A 374 -0.73 18.25 -9.81
CA ILE A 374 -1.14 17.98 -11.18
C ILE A 374 -2.57 18.48 -11.40
N GLU A 375 -2.97 18.69 -12.66
CA GLU A 375 -4.38 18.90 -12.98
C GLU A 375 -5.20 17.63 -12.74
N ALA A 376 -6.45 17.77 -12.29
CA ALA A 376 -7.36 16.64 -12.10
C ALA A 376 -7.53 15.86 -13.40
N ARG A 377 -7.15 14.57 -13.37
CA ARG A 377 -7.18 13.71 -14.56
C ARG A 377 -8.57 13.18 -14.89
N ILE A 378 -9.39 12.95 -13.87
CA ILE A 378 -10.73 12.39 -14.02
C ILE A 378 -11.74 13.14 -13.15
N GLY A 379 -12.96 13.30 -13.68
CA GLY A 379 -14.12 13.70 -12.90
C GLY A 379 -14.90 12.48 -12.43
N PHE A 380 -15.76 12.67 -11.44
CA PHE A 380 -16.59 11.61 -10.87
C PHE A 380 -17.40 10.83 -11.93
N LYS A 381 -17.98 11.53 -12.92
CA LYS A 381 -18.75 10.92 -14.02
C LYS A 381 -17.93 9.96 -14.90
N GLY A 382 -16.62 10.17 -14.98
CA GLY A 382 -15.71 9.28 -15.71
C GLY A 382 -15.36 8.00 -14.97
N LEU A 383 -15.57 7.93 -13.66
CA LEU A 383 -15.11 6.83 -12.82
C LEU A 383 -15.74 5.48 -13.20
N SER A 384 -17.06 5.41 -13.41
CA SER A 384 -17.72 4.15 -13.78
C SER A 384 -17.29 3.64 -15.15
N SER A 385 -17.08 4.55 -16.09
CA SER A 385 -16.57 4.22 -17.44
C SER A 385 -15.13 3.73 -17.36
N LEU A 386 -14.29 4.39 -16.55
CA LEU A 386 -12.90 4.02 -16.33
C LEU A 386 -12.77 2.61 -15.71
N LEU A 387 -13.69 2.26 -14.81
CA LEU A 387 -13.76 0.93 -14.19
C LEU A 387 -14.48 -0.11 -15.08
N GLY A 388 -14.96 0.29 -16.27
CA GLY A 388 -15.61 -0.61 -17.23
C GLY A 388 -17.04 -1.02 -16.84
N TRP A 389 -17.71 -0.26 -15.98
CA TRP A 389 -19.01 -0.63 -15.43
C TRP A 389 -20.22 0.04 -16.10
N ASN A 390 -20.00 1.12 -16.85
CA ASN A 390 -21.01 1.82 -17.66
C ASN A 390 -22.37 2.01 -16.96
N LEU A 391 -22.35 2.52 -15.71
CA LEU A 391 -23.55 2.84 -14.95
C LEU A 391 -24.15 4.16 -15.44
N SER A 392 -25.49 4.30 -15.33
CA SER A 392 -26.17 5.55 -15.65
C SER A 392 -25.83 6.66 -14.66
N ASP A 393 -25.89 7.93 -15.10
CA ASP A 393 -25.62 9.09 -14.25
C ASP A 393 -26.52 9.10 -13.00
N ASP A 394 -27.81 8.71 -13.13
CA ASP A 394 -28.75 8.61 -12.00
C ASP A 394 -28.29 7.63 -10.92
N ILE A 395 -27.74 6.47 -11.32
CA ILE A 395 -27.20 5.48 -10.38
C ILE A 395 -25.94 6.02 -9.71
N LEU A 396 -25.05 6.67 -10.48
CA LEU A 396 -23.83 7.29 -9.94
C LEU A 396 -24.17 8.38 -8.93
N GLU A 397 -25.13 9.23 -9.23
CA GLU A 397 -25.60 10.30 -8.36
C GLU A 397 -26.24 9.72 -7.09
N SER A 398 -27.09 8.69 -7.21
CA SER A 398 -27.68 8.03 -6.05
C SER A 398 -26.67 7.37 -5.11
N ILE A 399 -25.58 6.83 -5.66
CA ILE A 399 -24.50 6.22 -4.87
C ILE A 399 -23.66 7.29 -4.16
N SER A 400 -23.38 8.42 -4.83
CA SER A 400 -22.53 9.49 -4.27
C SER A 400 -23.16 10.19 -3.05
N HIS A 401 -24.48 10.18 -2.95
CA HIS A 401 -25.22 10.86 -1.89
C HIS A 401 -25.59 9.96 -0.68
N GLN A 402 -25.16 8.71 -0.68
CA GLN A 402 -25.63 7.70 0.29
C GLN A 402 -24.63 7.43 1.44
N TYR A 403 -23.48 8.05 1.48
CA TYR A 403 -22.47 7.72 2.47
C TYR A 403 -22.28 8.79 3.53
N VAL A 404 -22.25 8.35 4.78
CA VAL A 404 -21.79 9.12 5.94
C VAL A 404 -20.49 8.52 6.44
N THR A 405 -19.47 9.32 6.60
CA THR A 405 -18.18 8.88 7.13
C THR A 405 -18.03 9.30 8.58
N VAL A 406 -17.65 8.34 9.41
CA VAL A 406 -17.45 8.52 10.85
C VAL A 406 -15.97 8.32 11.16
N TYR A 407 -15.37 9.33 11.76
CA TYR A 407 -13.97 9.33 12.18
C TYR A 407 -13.91 9.22 13.70
N HIS A 408 -13.19 8.24 14.20
CA HIS A 408 -12.91 8.06 15.61
C HIS A 408 -11.53 8.62 15.93
N SER A 409 -11.43 9.54 16.88
CA SER A 409 -10.19 10.16 17.30
C SER A 409 -9.94 9.98 18.79
N ASN A 410 -8.70 9.68 19.16
CA ASN A 410 -8.19 9.72 20.51
C ASN A 410 -6.75 10.27 20.50
N GLU A 411 -6.09 10.36 21.63
CA GLU A 411 -4.69 10.80 21.75
C GLU A 411 -3.67 9.83 21.11
N ARG A 412 -4.11 8.66 20.60
CA ARG A 412 -3.27 7.67 19.94
C ARG A 412 -3.08 8.02 18.47
N PRO A 413 -1.94 7.68 17.83
CA PRO A 413 -1.70 7.92 16.41
C PRO A 413 -2.54 7.04 15.47
N PHE A 414 -3.54 6.35 15.98
CA PHE A 414 -4.42 5.45 15.24
C PHE A 414 -5.82 6.02 15.17
N TYR A 415 -6.36 6.13 13.94
CA TYR A 415 -7.73 6.51 13.66
C TYR A 415 -8.50 5.32 13.09
N LYS A 416 -9.71 5.10 13.60
CA LYS A 416 -10.69 4.24 12.96
C LYS A 416 -11.59 5.11 12.10
N ILE A 417 -11.76 4.75 10.83
CA ILE A 417 -12.65 5.42 9.90
C ILE A 417 -13.68 4.41 9.41
N GLU A 418 -14.95 4.72 9.63
CA GLU A 418 -16.06 3.89 9.19
C GLU A 418 -16.93 4.68 8.23
N THR A 419 -17.42 4.05 7.18
CA THR A 419 -18.36 4.64 6.24
C THR A 419 -19.63 3.82 6.21
N TYR A 420 -20.74 4.50 6.44
CA TYR A 420 -22.06 3.89 6.47
C TYR A 420 -22.84 4.30 5.23
N GLU A 421 -23.41 3.30 4.55
CA GLU A 421 -24.43 3.56 3.54
C GLU A 421 -25.74 3.90 4.27
N ILE A 422 -26.27 5.10 3.99
CA ILE A 422 -27.53 5.57 4.60
C ILE A 422 -28.57 5.81 3.52
N LYS A 423 -29.77 5.28 3.75
CA LYS A 423 -30.98 5.75 3.09
C LYS A 423 -31.60 6.86 3.95
N GLN A 424 -32.19 7.85 3.29
CA GLN A 424 -32.89 8.94 3.97
C GLN A 424 -33.81 8.38 5.08
N GLU A 425 -33.68 8.90 6.32
CA GLU A 425 -34.37 8.45 7.54
C GLU A 425 -33.85 7.17 8.22
N ASP A 426 -32.80 6.53 7.71
CA ASP A 426 -32.18 5.40 8.42
C ASP A 426 -31.37 5.90 9.63
N ASN A 427 -31.25 5.04 10.63
CA ASN A 427 -30.39 5.26 11.79
C ASN A 427 -29.08 4.51 11.64
N ILE A 428 -27.96 5.21 11.85
CA ILE A 428 -26.65 4.58 11.98
C ILE A 428 -26.40 4.26 13.44
N ILE A 429 -25.98 3.05 13.75
CA ILE A 429 -25.47 2.68 15.07
C ILE A 429 -23.95 2.73 15.01
N ILE A 430 -23.35 3.58 15.86
CA ILE A 430 -21.92 3.76 15.98
C ILE A 430 -21.48 3.26 17.35
N GLU A 431 -20.47 2.40 17.40
CA GLU A 431 -19.87 1.98 18.65
C GLU A 431 -18.76 2.95 19.03
N VAL A 432 -18.92 3.59 20.20
CA VAL A 432 -17.88 4.44 20.80
C VAL A 432 -16.93 3.53 21.56
N GLU A 433 -15.88 3.06 20.90
CA GLU A 433 -14.82 2.25 21.55
C GLU A 433 -14.05 3.12 22.54
N ASP A 434 -12.79 3.43 22.25
CA ASP A 434 -11.92 4.30 23.05
C ASP A 434 -11.84 5.72 22.48
N ALA A 435 -12.79 6.13 21.60
CA ALA A 435 -12.72 7.43 20.94
C ALA A 435 -13.17 8.55 21.87
N ASP A 436 -12.30 9.55 22.07
CA ASP A 436 -12.60 10.77 22.81
C ASP A 436 -13.48 11.73 22.00
N PHE A 437 -13.34 11.68 20.67
CA PHE A 437 -14.14 12.49 19.75
C PHE A 437 -14.59 11.64 18.56
N ILE A 438 -15.82 11.88 18.11
CA ILE A 438 -16.35 11.35 16.86
C ILE A 438 -16.67 12.53 15.95
N ARG A 439 -16.08 12.52 14.72
CA ARG A 439 -16.46 13.42 13.65
C ARG A 439 -17.33 12.67 12.64
N ILE A 440 -18.38 13.30 12.20
CA ILE A 440 -19.28 12.81 11.17
C ILE A 440 -19.25 13.77 9.98
N ASP A 441 -18.92 13.24 8.82
CA ASP A 441 -18.98 13.90 7.53
C ASP A 441 -20.21 13.38 6.78
N LEU A 442 -21.17 14.27 6.51
CA LEU A 442 -22.49 13.90 6.00
C LEU A 442 -22.48 13.61 4.49
N THR A 443 -21.79 14.44 3.71
CA THR A 443 -21.64 14.30 2.24
C THR A 443 -20.44 15.14 1.80
N GLU A 444 -20.07 15.07 0.51
CA GLU A 444 -19.06 15.94 -0.10
C GLU A 444 -19.63 17.23 -0.71
N GLU A 445 -20.90 17.53 -0.48
CA GLU A 445 -21.57 18.67 -1.10
C GLU A 445 -22.23 19.57 -0.06
N ALA A 446 -22.32 20.84 -0.37
CA ALA A 446 -23.15 21.77 0.36
C ALA A 446 -24.55 21.17 0.56
N GLY A 447 -25.11 21.31 1.74
CA GLY A 447 -26.38 20.66 2.06
C GLY A 447 -27.21 21.40 3.08
N PHE A 448 -28.52 21.22 3.00
CA PHE A 448 -29.47 21.72 3.99
C PHE A 448 -30.13 20.55 4.69
N TYR A 449 -30.04 20.51 6.02
CA TYR A 449 -30.51 19.43 6.85
C TYR A 449 -31.54 19.93 7.83
N SER A 450 -32.80 19.47 7.71
CA SER A 450 -33.90 19.88 8.59
C SER A 450 -33.85 19.19 9.95
N ARG A 451 -33.14 18.05 10.05
CA ARG A 451 -32.90 17.33 11.30
C ARG A 451 -31.54 16.65 11.24
N VAL A 452 -30.76 16.80 12.30
CA VAL A 452 -29.54 16.01 12.56
C VAL A 452 -29.55 15.68 14.05
N GLU A 453 -29.52 14.41 14.40
CA GLU A 453 -29.64 13.95 15.79
C GLU A 453 -28.59 12.86 16.06
N MET A 454 -27.92 12.97 17.21
CA MET A 454 -27.06 11.95 17.76
C MET A 454 -27.55 11.60 19.17
N LEU A 455 -27.96 10.35 19.37
CA LEU A 455 -28.56 9.87 20.62
C LEU A 455 -27.67 8.80 21.26
N ASP A 456 -27.26 9.00 22.50
CA ASP A 456 -26.67 7.93 23.30
C ASP A 456 -27.74 6.92 23.72
N GLN A 457 -27.58 5.67 23.33
CA GLN A 457 -28.58 4.62 23.62
C GLN A 457 -28.62 4.19 25.08
N VAL A 458 -27.56 4.47 25.84
CA VAL A 458 -27.48 4.07 27.26
C VAL A 458 -28.17 5.10 28.15
N SER A 459 -27.88 6.38 27.97
CA SER A 459 -28.46 7.48 28.78
C SER A 459 -29.76 8.03 28.22
N GLY A 460 -30.02 7.84 26.92
CA GLY A 460 -31.14 8.45 26.22
C GLY A 460 -30.98 9.96 25.96
N LEU A 461 -29.75 10.49 26.10
CA LEU A 461 -29.46 11.89 25.87
C LEU A 461 -29.13 12.18 24.41
N LEU A 462 -29.65 13.28 23.90
CA LEU A 462 -29.23 13.86 22.62
C LEU A 462 -27.90 14.59 22.83
N LEU A 463 -26.94 14.29 21.97
CA LEU A 463 -25.63 14.91 21.97
C LEU A 463 -25.62 16.07 20.99
N GLU A 464 -25.08 17.20 21.43
CA GLU A 464 -24.85 18.37 20.60
C GLU A 464 -23.40 18.34 20.04
N PRO A 465 -23.18 18.74 18.79
CA PRO A 465 -21.84 18.82 18.27
C PRO A 465 -21.04 19.94 18.96
N VAL A 466 -19.83 19.61 19.43
CA VAL A 466 -18.90 20.58 20.03
C VAL A 466 -18.24 21.47 18.98
N HIS A 467 -18.22 21.01 17.71
CA HIS A 467 -17.77 21.79 16.57
C HIS A 467 -18.55 21.39 15.32
N THR A 468 -18.86 22.36 14.48
CA THR A 468 -19.44 22.17 13.14
C THR A 468 -19.11 23.37 12.25
N ASN A 469 -19.00 23.14 10.94
CA ASN A 469 -18.92 24.19 9.93
C ASN A 469 -20.30 24.59 9.36
N ALA A 470 -21.39 24.09 9.98
CA ALA A 470 -22.74 24.48 9.59
C ALA A 470 -23.17 25.85 10.14
N TYR A 471 -24.04 26.50 9.39
CA TYR A 471 -24.85 27.59 9.89
C TYR A 471 -26.11 27.04 10.56
N ASN A 472 -26.31 27.36 11.82
CA ASN A 472 -27.51 26.94 12.55
C ASN A 472 -28.68 27.89 12.25
N LEU A 473 -29.74 27.34 11.67
CA LEU A 473 -30.95 28.03 11.29
C LEU A 473 -32.14 27.50 12.11
N SER A 474 -32.23 27.88 13.38
CA SER A 474 -33.34 27.48 14.26
C SER A 474 -33.54 25.95 14.33
N ASN A 475 -32.50 25.20 14.68
CA ASN A 475 -32.40 23.75 14.74
C ASN A 475 -32.29 23.01 13.38
N LYS A 476 -32.06 23.75 12.31
CA LYS A 476 -31.69 23.20 10.99
C LYS A 476 -30.25 23.57 10.69
N LEU A 477 -29.54 22.71 10.00
CA LEU A 477 -28.13 22.90 9.66
C LEU A 477 -27.98 23.17 8.16
N LEU A 478 -27.31 24.27 7.84
CA LEU A 478 -26.95 24.63 6.47
C LEU A 478 -25.44 24.59 6.33
N PHE A 479 -24.96 23.72 5.47
CA PHE A 479 -23.55 23.64 5.08
C PHE A 479 -23.37 24.28 3.71
N LEU A 480 -22.50 25.27 3.63
CA LEU A 480 -22.18 26.01 2.39
C LEU A 480 -20.91 25.44 1.72
N ASP A 481 -20.09 24.73 2.50
CA ASP A 481 -18.89 24.09 2.04
C ASP A 481 -19.17 22.66 1.55
N ASN A 482 -18.32 22.16 0.69
CA ASN A 482 -18.41 20.80 0.15
C ASN A 482 -17.89 19.73 1.12
N ASP A 483 -17.83 20.01 2.42
CA ASP A 483 -17.33 19.12 3.45
C ASP A 483 -18.10 19.35 4.77
N PRO A 484 -19.40 18.95 4.83
CA PRO A 484 -20.24 19.07 6.02
C PRO A 484 -19.72 18.25 7.19
N GLN A 485 -19.23 18.90 8.25
CA GLN A 485 -18.62 18.27 9.41
C GLN A 485 -19.36 18.56 10.72
N LEU A 486 -19.48 17.51 11.52
CA LEU A 486 -20.04 17.55 12.88
C LEU A 486 -19.08 16.80 13.81
N VAL A 487 -18.58 17.45 14.85
CA VAL A 487 -17.68 16.83 15.84
C VAL A 487 -18.39 16.75 17.19
N TYR A 488 -18.37 15.57 17.79
CA TYR A 488 -18.98 15.27 19.08
C TYR A 488 -17.90 14.86 20.09
N ASP A 489 -18.02 15.34 21.34
CA ASP A 489 -17.21 14.86 22.47
C ASP A 489 -17.83 13.56 23.00
N THR A 490 -17.03 12.49 23.04
CA THR A 490 -17.45 11.14 23.42
C THR A 490 -16.65 10.56 24.58
N LYS A 491 -15.86 11.40 25.28
CA LYS A 491 -14.97 10.93 26.39
C LYS A 491 -15.70 10.18 27.50
N ASP A 492 -16.91 10.60 27.83
CA ASP A 492 -17.73 9.97 28.86
C ASP A 492 -18.62 8.84 28.34
N LEU A 493 -18.48 8.50 27.03
CA LEU A 493 -19.33 7.52 26.32
C LEU A 493 -18.56 6.30 25.83
N HIS A 494 -17.35 6.07 26.33
CA HIS A 494 -16.56 4.90 25.96
C HIS A 494 -17.38 3.61 26.15
N HIS A 495 -17.37 2.75 25.13
CA HIS A 495 -18.12 1.50 25.06
C HIS A 495 -19.65 1.66 25.01
N HIS A 496 -20.18 2.86 24.78
CA HIS A 496 -21.58 3.08 24.49
C HIS A 496 -21.88 2.89 22.99
N GLN A 497 -23.14 2.61 22.70
CA GLN A 497 -23.68 2.70 21.34
C GLN A 497 -24.44 4.01 21.20
N ILE A 498 -24.11 4.74 20.15
CA ILE A 498 -24.82 5.97 19.77
C ILE A 498 -25.58 5.76 18.46
N THR A 499 -26.74 6.37 18.35
CA THR A 499 -27.53 6.38 17.12
C THR A 499 -27.43 7.73 16.47
N PHE A 500 -27.03 7.77 15.21
CA PHE A 500 -26.98 8.98 14.39
C PHE A 500 -28.02 8.92 13.28
N SER A 501 -28.75 10.01 13.09
CA SER A 501 -29.76 10.14 12.03
C SER A 501 -29.83 11.56 11.50
N TYR A 502 -30.21 11.72 10.23
CA TYR A 502 -30.42 13.03 9.63
C TYR A 502 -31.56 13.00 8.59
N VAL A 503 -32.08 14.19 8.29
CA VAL A 503 -33.00 14.41 7.17
C VAL A 503 -32.44 15.56 6.32
N LYS A 504 -32.00 15.24 5.10
CA LYS A 504 -31.59 16.23 4.09
C LYS A 504 -32.84 16.84 3.46
N SER A 505 -32.89 18.16 3.35
CA SER A 505 -34.00 18.90 2.77
C SER A 505 -33.55 19.64 1.51
N ASP A 506 -34.51 20.02 0.68
CA ASP A 506 -34.25 20.80 -0.54
C ASP A 506 -33.93 22.26 -0.18
N PHE A 507 -32.98 22.88 -0.89
CA PHE A 507 -32.65 24.30 -0.73
C PHE A 507 -33.83 25.25 -1.01
N SER A 508 -34.83 24.78 -1.76
CA SER A 508 -36.06 25.55 -2.00
C SER A 508 -36.88 25.82 -0.73
N GLU A 509 -36.67 25.05 0.34
CA GLU A 509 -37.29 25.23 1.64
C GLU A 509 -36.66 26.41 2.43
N LEU A 510 -35.53 26.94 1.97
CA LEU A 510 -34.88 28.10 2.59
C LEU A 510 -35.63 29.39 2.29
N THR A 511 -35.70 30.25 3.28
CA THR A 511 -36.28 31.61 3.10
C THR A 511 -35.47 32.44 2.10
N THR A 512 -36.12 33.41 1.45
CA THR A 512 -35.50 34.26 0.42
C THR A 512 -34.22 34.97 0.90
N ASP A 513 -34.11 35.26 2.20
CA ASP A 513 -32.93 35.92 2.78
C ASP A 513 -31.72 34.98 2.84
N VAL A 514 -31.95 33.71 3.15
CA VAL A 514 -30.88 32.69 3.16
C VAL A 514 -30.43 32.36 1.73
N GLN A 515 -31.35 32.30 0.77
CA GLN A 515 -31.02 32.13 -0.65
C GLN A 515 -30.15 33.28 -1.18
N LYS A 516 -30.37 34.50 -0.68
CA LYS A 516 -29.54 35.66 -1.03
C LYS A 516 -28.13 35.56 -0.44
N VAL A 517 -28.02 35.13 0.83
CA VAL A 517 -26.72 34.91 1.49
C VAL A 517 -25.91 33.83 0.76
N LEU A 518 -26.55 32.75 0.33
CA LEU A 518 -25.91 31.70 -0.48
C LEU A 518 -25.33 32.26 -1.78
N LYS A 519 -26.14 33.05 -2.50
CA LYS A 519 -25.72 33.66 -3.77
C LYS A 519 -24.58 34.67 -3.59
N ASP A 520 -24.61 35.44 -2.52
CA ASP A 520 -23.57 36.42 -2.20
C ASP A 520 -22.26 35.74 -1.81
N GLN A 521 -22.31 34.54 -1.17
CA GLN A 521 -21.12 33.74 -0.85
C GLN A 521 -20.52 33.03 -2.07
N GLU A 522 -21.32 32.50 -2.99
CA GLU A 522 -20.84 32.00 -4.28
C GLU A 522 -20.09 33.09 -5.07
N GLU A 523 -20.60 34.31 -5.07
CA GLU A 523 -19.96 35.47 -5.73
C GLU A 523 -18.65 35.86 -5.03
N LEU A 524 -18.61 35.83 -3.68
CA LEU A 524 -17.38 36.06 -2.90
C LEU A 524 -16.31 34.99 -3.15
N ALA A 525 -16.68 33.75 -3.19
CA ALA A 525 -15.75 32.63 -3.52
C ALA A 525 -15.19 32.78 -4.94
N ARG A 526 -16.05 33.19 -5.89
CA ARG A 526 -15.62 33.48 -7.27
C ARG A 526 -14.64 34.65 -7.35
N LEU A 527 -14.90 35.71 -6.59
CA LEU A 527 -14.04 36.91 -6.53
C LEU A 527 -12.69 36.59 -5.88
N SER A 528 -12.68 35.79 -4.81
CA SER A 528 -11.46 35.34 -4.15
C SER A 528 -10.58 34.49 -5.07
N ASN A 529 -11.17 33.58 -5.87
CA ASN A 529 -10.45 32.85 -6.89
C ASN A 529 -9.85 33.73 -7.99
N ILE A 530 -10.58 34.79 -8.40
CA ILE A 530 -10.07 35.76 -9.37
C ILE A 530 -8.91 36.58 -8.77
N GLU A 531 -8.99 36.93 -7.51
CA GLU A 531 -7.96 37.66 -6.79
C GLU A 531 -6.67 36.82 -6.62
N ALA A 532 -6.83 35.55 -6.26
CA ALA A 532 -5.70 34.60 -6.18
C ALA A 532 -5.00 34.46 -7.54
N ARG A 533 -5.78 34.31 -8.62
CA ARG A 533 -5.23 34.19 -9.99
C ARG A 533 -4.61 35.50 -10.48
N TYR A 534 -5.11 36.66 -10.04
CA TYR A 534 -4.51 37.95 -10.31
C TYR A 534 -3.12 38.07 -9.65
N HIS A 535 -2.99 37.68 -8.38
CA HIS A 535 -1.72 37.70 -7.66
C HIS A 535 -0.69 36.74 -8.28
N GLU A 536 -1.13 35.58 -8.75
CA GLU A 536 -0.28 34.63 -9.46
C GLU A 536 0.26 35.22 -10.78
N LEU A 537 -0.63 35.82 -11.58
CA LEU A 537 -0.26 36.52 -12.81
C LEU A 537 0.67 37.75 -12.54
N GLU A 538 0.45 38.47 -11.46
CA GLU A 538 1.29 39.58 -11.03
C GLU A 538 2.69 39.10 -10.65
N HIS A 539 2.78 37.97 -9.94
CA HIS A 539 4.04 37.34 -9.60
C HIS A 539 4.78 36.83 -10.86
N GLU A 540 4.10 36.18 -11.79
CA GLU A 540 4.65 35.78 -13.07
C GLU A 540 5.12 36.98 -13.89
N TYR A 541 4.32 38.03 -13.98
CA TYR A 541 4.69 39.28 -14.66
C TYR A 541 5.97 39.88 -14.06
N HIS A 542 6.05 40.00 -12.73
CA HIS A 542 7.24 40.51 -12.06
C HIS A 542 8.47 39.60 -12.25
N SER A 543 8.28 38.28 -12.28
CA SER A 543 9.35 37.33 -12.56
C SER A 543 9.91 37.49 -13.99
N VAL A 544 9.05 37.70 -14.97
CA VAL A 544 9.43 37.93 -16.36
C VAL A 544 10.13 39.30 -16.51
N VAL A 545 9.54 40.37 -15.98
CA VAL A 545 10.08 41.74 -16.11
C VAL A 545 11.42 41.89 -15.39
N ASN A 546 11.59 41.20 -14.24
CA ASN A 546 12.85 41.22 -13.47
C ASN A 546 13.86 40.17 -13.95
N SER A 547 13.51 39.34 -14.92
CA SER A 547 14.46 38.36 -15.49
C SER A 547 15.64 39.04 -16.19
N ARG A 548 16.80 38.40 -16.19
CA ARG A 548 18.00 38.89 -16.88
C ARG A 548 17.77 39.16 -18.37
N ARG A 549 16.81 38.48 -18.99
CA ARG A 549 16.45 38.69 -20.40
C ARG A 549 15.81 40.05 -20.68
N TRP A 550 15.08 40.61 -19.71
CA TRP A 550 14.42 41.91 -19.85
C TRP A 550 15.18 43.06 -19.23
N THR A 551 15.81 42.87 -18.08
CA THR A 551 16.53 43.94 -17.35
C THR A 551 17.83 44.35 -18.04
N ILE A 552 18.53 43.43 -18.69
CA ILE A 552 19.78 43.75 -19.40
C ILE A 552 19.53 44.55 -20.67
N PRO A 553 18.63 44.16 -21.59
CA PRO A 553 18.29 44.96 -22.78
C PRO A 553 17.74 46.33 -22.43
N THR A 554 16.86 46.43 -21.44
CA THR A 554 16.25 47.72 -21.00
C THR A 554 17.30 48.66 -20.39
N LYS A 555 18.26 48.17 -19.61
CA LYS A 555 19.40 48.95 -19.11
C LYS A 555 20.32 49.44 -20.22
N ILE A 556 20.57 48.61 -21.24
CA ILE A 556 21.36 48.97 -22.41
C ILE A 556 20.63 50.06 -23.22
N ILE A 557 19.36 49.91 -23.51
CA ILE A 557 18.58 50.90 -24.25
C ILE A 557 18.50 52.22 -23.49
N ASN A 558 18.29 52.22 -22.18
CA ASN A 558 18.28 53.43 -21.37
C ASN A 558 19.66 54.10 -21.24
N PHE A 559 20.73 53.33 -21.29
CA PHE A 559 22.08 53.86 -21.33
C PHE A 559 22.37 54.63 -22.65
N PHE A 560 21.89 54.10 -23.78
CA PHE A 560 22.02 54.77 -25.09
C PHE A 560 21.03 55.92 -25.32
N ARG A 561 19.91 56.00 -24.58
CA ARG A 561 18.98 57.17 -24.63
C ARG A 561 19.39 58.31 -23.75
N ARG A 562 20.35 58.16 -22.83
CA ARG A 562 20.91 59.21 -21.98
C ARG A 562 22.23 59.81 -22.49
N LYS A 563 22.71 59.39 -23.65
CA LYS A 563 23.72 60.01 -24.48
C LYS A 563 23.06 60.67 -25.71
#